data_c9e79c6a5c89549beddef9e68c8923f8
#
_entry.id   c9e79c6a5c89549beddef9e68c8923f8
#
_cell.length_a   1.000
_cell.length_b   1.000
_cell.length_c   1.000
_cell.angle_alpha   90.00
_cell.angle_beta   90.00
_cell.angle_gamma   90.00
#
_symmetry.space_group_name_H-M   'P 1'
#
loop_
_entity.id
_entity.type
_entity.pdbx_description
1 polymer ?
#
loop_
_entity_poly.entity_id
_entity_poly.type
_entity_poly.pdbx_seq_one_letter_code
_entity_poly.pdbx_strand_id
1 'polypeptide(L)'
;MGWEPLVRTDGRGLRGDLRRALTLGTPRGTLYRNAHYFTATVEVDPVAMRPWLPPGIRLARPARCEVFTAYFPDCNYGSVYHEAGLFVHIKAGRRTGIHCPWMILDDDVALILGRELLGYPKKLGEIDWALEGDSIAATARRRGTPLLSMAGTLGDVISDAPPILGRPHRNVAGLIGAALPRVVAFTPGERPIEVRRVEDLTLTIGGSERDPIDQMGLGRVIEARLHRVDLTAARPPIPIRPLTPLFTAARLRPRVL
;
A
#
# COMPACT_ATOMS: atom_id res chain seq x y z
N MET A 1 8.63 4.13 -25.50
CA MET A 1 8.88 2.67 -25.42
C MET A 1 7.54 1.99 -25.41
N GLY A 2 7.30 1.11 -26.41
CA GLY A 2 6.01 0.48 -26.60
C GLY A 2 5.65 -0.47 -25.44
N TRP A 3 4.39 -0.44 -25.07
CA TRP A 3 3.78 -1.41 -24.18
C TRP A 3 3.89 -2.81 -24.82
N GLU A 4 4.57 -3.74 -24.15
CA GLU A 4 4.51 -5.16 -24.53
C GLU A 4 3.37 -5.81 -23.72
N PRO A 5 2.34 -6.37 -24.38
CA PRO A 5 1.27 -7.04 -23.68
C PRO A 5 1.80 -8.18 -22.82
N LEU A 6 1.25 -8.35 -21.63
CA LEU A 6 1.60 -9.42 -20.68
C LEU A 6 1.39 -10.82 -21.29
N VAL A 7 0.57 -10.93 -22.31
CA VAL A 7 0.30 -12.16 -23.08
C VAL A 7 0.59 -11.89 -24.54
N ARG A 8 1.67 -12.46 -25.07
CA ARG A 8 1.89 -12.53 -26.51
C ARG A 8 1.15 -13.72 -27.08
N THR A 9 0.29 -13.47 -28.05
CA THR A 9 -0.39 -14.51 -28.85
C THR A 9 0.47 -15.02 -30.01
N ASP A 10 1.78 -14.81 -29.96
CA ASP A 10 2.73 -15.14 -31.04
C ASP A 10 3.19 -16.62 -31.07
N GLY A 11 2.47 -17.50 -30.39
CA GLY A 11 2.69 -18.95 -30.48
C GLY A 11 3.99 -19.48 -29.85
N ARG A 12 4.72 -18.67 -29.10
CA ARG A 12 5.95 -19.09 -28.40
C ARG A 12 5.66 -19.81 -27.07
N GLY A 13 4.74 -20.71 -27.10
CA GLY A 13 4.53 -21.81 -26.16
C GLY A 13 4.34 -21.47 -24.69
N LEU A 14 3.45 -22.20 -24.07
CA LEU A 14 3.03 -22.20 -22.66
C LEU A 14 4.18 -22.01 -21.64
N ARG A 15 5.40 -22.46 -21.94
CA ARG A 15 6.57 -22.30 -21.07
C ARG A 15 7.08 -20.87 -20.98
N GLY A 16 7.01 -20.11 -22.07
CA GLY A 16 7.39 -18.69 -22.08
C GLY A 16 6.38 -17.83 -21.33
N ASP A 17 5.10 -18.11 -21.53
CA ASP A 17 4.01 -17.40 -20.87
C ASP A 17 3.93 -17.73 -19.38
N LEU A 18 4.16 -19.00 -19.00
CA LEU A 18 4.24 -19.41 -17.60
C LEU A 18 5.44 -18.74 -16.90
N ARG A 19 6.59 -18.66 -17.56
CA ARG A 19 7.77 -17.97 -17.00
C ARG A 19 7.52 -16.46 -16.83
N ARG A 20 6.82 -15.83 -17.76
CA ARG A 20 6.41 -14.42 -17.67
C ARG A 20 5.36 -14.22 -16.60
N ALA A 21 4.35 -15.07 -16.54
CA ALA A 21 3.33 -15.03 -15.48
C ALA A 21 3.95 -15.26 -14.08
N LEU A 22 4.90 -16.15 -13.95
CA LEU A 22 5.61 -16.41 -12.68
C LEU A 22 6.60 -15.28 -12.30
N THR A 23 7.10 -14.52 -13.27
CA THR A 23 8.00 -13.39 -13.01
C THR A 23 7.28 -12.06 -12.90
N LEU A 24 5.99 -11.98 -13.28
CA LEU A 24 5.11 -10.81 -13.20
C LEU A 24 5.85 -9.49 -13.41
N GLY A 25 6.34 -9.33 -14.66
CA GLY A 25 7.10 -8.15 -15.01
C GLY A 25 8.42 -8.12 -14.25
N THR A 26 9.37 -8.79 -14.76
CA THR A 26 10.81 -8.77 -14.53
C THR A 26 11.30 -8.39 -13.13
N PRO A 27 12.01 -9.30 -12.45
CA PRO A 27 12.76 -8.97 -11.24
C PRO A 27 13.92 -7.97 -11.46
N ARG A 28 14.07 -7.42 -12.66
CA ARG A 28 15.23 -6.58 -13.04
C ARG A 28 14.88 -5.16 -13.49
N GLY A 29 13.62 -4.74 -13.42
CA GLY A 29 13.21 -3.43 -13.90
C GLY A 29 12.50 -2.59 -12.84
N THR A 30 12.46 -1.29 -13.05
CA THR A 30 11.60 -0.37 -12.32
C THR A 30 10.16 -0.68 -12.66
N LEU A 31 9.35 -1.02 -11.66
CA LEU A 31 7.93 -1.32 -11.82
C LEU A 31 7.10 -0.04 -11.88
N TYR A 32 7.45 0.93 -11.05
CA TYR A 32 6.86 2.27 -11.00
C TYR A 32 7.97 3.29 -11.07
N ARG A 33 7.85 4.26 -11.99
CA ARG A 33 8.76 5.39 -12.10
C ARG A 33 8.11 6.62 -11.53
N ASN A 34 8.89 7.38 -10.76
CA ASN A 34 8.46 8.64 -10.18
C ASN A 34 7.12 8.54 -9.44
N ALA A 35 6.94 7.47 -8.65
CA ALA A 35 5.79 7.34 -7.78
C ALA A 35 5.84 8.40 -6.68
N HIS A 36 4.71 9.06 -6.42
CA HIS A 36 4.56 10.10 -5.42
C HIS A 36 3.79 9.53 -4.24
N TYR A 37 4.34 9.61 -3.03
CA TYR A 37 3.67 9.26 -1.79
C TYR A 37 3.58 10.47 -0.88
N PHE A 38 2.39 10.99 -0.72
CA PHE A 38 2.08 11.98 0.31
C PHE A 38 1.71 11.24 1.59
N THR A 39 2.53 11.37 2.63
CA THR A 39 2.44 10.56 3.85
C THR A 39 2.33 11.43 5.09
N ALA A 40 1.59 10.92 6.07
CA ALA A 40 1.60 11.43 7.45
C ALA A 40 1.88 10.27 8.40
N THR A 41 2.99 10.35 9.14
CA THR A 41 3.27 9.43 10.24
C THR A 41 2.45 9.84 11.45
N VAL A 42 1.61 8.94 11.95
CA VAL A 42 0.75 9.18 13.11
C VAL A 42 1.04 8.20 14.25
N GLU A 43 0.76 8.62 15.47
CA GLU A 43 0.69 7.72 16.62
C GLU A 43 -0.47 6.74 16.46
N VAL A 44 -0.37 5.58 17.08
CA VAL A 44 -1.41 4.54 17.02
C VAL A 44 -1.73 4.04 18.41
N ASP A 45 -3.02 3.99 18.77
CA ASP A 45 -3.49 3.26 19.93
C ASP A 45 -3.36 1.75 19.68
N PRO A 46 -2.48 1.04 20.41
CA PRO A 46 -2.28 -0.39 20.22
C PRO A 46 -3.52 -1.24 20.49
N VAL A 47 -4.41 -0.78 21.34
CA VAL A 47 -5.64 -1.52 21.70
C VAL A 47 -6.64 -1.45 20.56
N ALA A 48 -6.89 -0.25 20.03
CA ALA A 48 -7.79 -0.02 18.90
C ALA A 48 -7.27 -0.66 17.61
N MET A 49 -5.94 -0.64 17.37
CA MET A 49 -5.34 -1.24 16.17
C MET A 49 -5.28 -2.77 16.20
N ARG A 50 -5.22 -3.40 17.36
CA ARG A 50 -5.04 -4.85 17.47
C ARG A 50 -6.05 -5.70 16.71
N PRO A 51 -7.35 -5.39 16.65
CA PRO A 51 -8.33 -6.14 15.87
C PRO A 51 -8.03 -6.19 14.35
N TRP A 52 -7.27 -5.23 13.84
CA TRP A 52 -6.94 -5.09 12.41
C TRP A 52 -5.67 -5.85 11.99
N LEU A 53 -4.93 -6.37 12.96
CA LEU A 53 -3.70 -7.11 12.69
C LEU A 53 -3.97 -8.61 12.56
N PRO A 54 -3.37 -9.28 11.55
CA PRO A 54 -3.41 -10.73 11.45
C PRO A 54 -2.80 -11.42 12.68
N PRO A 55 -3.23 -12.65 13.01
CA PRO A 55 -2.63 -13.42 14.10
C PRO A 55 -1.12 -13.52 13.96
N GLY A 56 -0.42 -13.31 15.08
CA GLY A 56 1.04 -13.39 15.14
C GLY A 56 1.78 -12.19 14.58
N ILE A 57 1.08 -11.21 13.99
CA ILE A 57 1.64 -9.92 13.67
C ILE A 57 1.52 -9.00 14.89
N ARG A 58 2.61 -8.35 15.25
CA ARG A 58 2.71 -7.46 16.41
C ARG A 58 3.13 -6.07 15.96
N LEU A 59 2.57 -5.04 16.58
CA LEU A 59 3.01 -3.66 16.38
C LEU A 59 4.49 -3.50 16.73
N ALA A 60 5.15 -2.62 15.98
CA ALA A 60 6.45 -2.08 16.38
C ALA A 60 6.29 -1.18 17.63
N ARG A 61 7.40 -0.82 18.24
CA ARG A 61 7.43 0.15 19.35
C ARG A 61 8.45 1.23 18.99
N PRO A 62 8.05 2.51 19.03
CA PRO A 62 6.69 3.03 19.29
C PRO A 62 5.68 2.59 18.21
N ALA A 63 4.39 2.52 18.59
CA ALA A 63 3.32 2.17 17.66
C ALA A 63 3.02 3.38 16.75
N ARG A 64 3.18 3.18 15.44
CA ARG A 64 3.02 4.21 14.41
C ARG A 64 2.33 3.65 13.17
N CYS A 65 1.76 4.55 12.39
CA CYS A 65 1.16 4.26 11.08
C CYS A 65 1.52 5.38 10.11
N GLU A 66 1.83 5.01 8.86
CA GLU A 66 1.82 5.93 7.74
C GLU A 66 0.39 5.96 7.19
N VAL A 67 -0.28 7.08 7.31
CA VAL A 67 -1.46 7.43 6.53
C VAL A 67 -0.96 8.01 5.22
N PHE A 68 -1.41 7.52 4.08
CA PHE A 68 -0.87 7.97 2.81
C PHE A 68 -1.92 8.10 1.72
N THR A 69 -1.64 8.99 0.80
CA THR A 69 -2.16 9.00 -0.56
C THR A 69 -1.00 8.92 -1.54
N ALA A 70 -1.20 8.31 -2.70
CA ALA A 70 -0.14 8.14 -3.68
C ALA A 70 -0.65 8.36 -5.11
N TYR A 71 0.24 8.83 -5.97
CA TYR A 71 0.05 8.96 -7.40
C TYR A 71 1.14 8.19 -8.14
N PHE A 72 0.72 7.37 -9.11
CA PHE A 72 1.59 6.54 -9.94
C PHE A 72 1.47 6.95 -11.39
N PRO A 73 2.34 7.87 -11.87
CA PRO A 73 2.26 8.41 -13.23
C PRO A 73 2.77 7.45 -14.30
N ASP A 74 3.62 6.49 -13.96
CA ASP A 74 4.26 5.57 -14.91
C ASP A 74 4.46 4.20 -14.29
N CYS A 75 3.58 3.26 -14.67
CA CYS A 75 3.67 1.86 -14.30
C CYS A 75 4.03 1.00 -15.51
N ASN A 76 4.90 0.02 -15.33
CA ASN A 76 5.35 -0.84 -16.44
C ASN A 76 4.24 -1.73 -17.04
N TYR A 77 3.10 -1.82 -16.40
CA TYR A 77 1.89 -2.50 -16.89
C TYR A 77 0.83 -1.53 -17.50
N GLY A 78 1.20 -0.24 -17.67
CA GLY A 78 0.42 0.75 -18.42
C GLY A 78 -0.63 1.51 -17.63
N SER A 79 -0.86 1.21 -16.37
CA SER A 79 -1.80 1.97 -15.52
C SER A 79 -1.20 3.30 -15.06
N VAL A 80 -2.05 4.33 -15.01
CA VAL A 80 -1.82 5.59 -14.29
C VAL A 80 -2.94 5.69 -13.26
N TYR A 81 -2.60 5.77 -11.98
CA TYR A 81 -3.62 5.65 -10.94
C TYR A 81 -3.21 6.28 -9.60
N HIS A 82 -4.19 6.36 -8.70
CA HIS A 82 -3.99 6.84 -7.34
C HIS A 82 -4.34 5.76 -6.31
N GLU A 83 -3.70 5.85 -5.13
CA GLU A 83 -4.00 5.01 -3.97
C GLU A 83 -4.18 5.88 -2.72
N ALA A 84 -4.97 5.38 -1.76
CA ALA A 84 -4.99 5.86 -0.39
C ALA A 84 -4.98 4.66 0.56
N GLY A 85 -4.21 4.75 1.64
CA GLY A 85 -4.09 3.60 2.52
C GLY A 85 -3.36 3.87 3.83
N LEU A 86 -3.19 2.79 4.58
CA LEU A 86 -2.53 2.77 5.88
C LEU A 86 -1.40 1.74 5.88
N PHE A 87 -0.21 2.15 6.33
CA PHE A 87 0.90 1.25 6.59
C PHE A 87 1.25 1.24 8.08
N VAL A 88 0.71 0.29 8.79
CA VAL A 88 0.96 0.15 10.23
C VAL A 88 2.34 -0.45 10.45
N HIS A 89 3.14 0.18 11.31
CA HIS A 89 4.47 -0.31 11.67
C HIS A 89 4.37 -1.57 12.51
N ILE A 90 5.00 -2.66 12.04
CA ILE A 90 4.98 -3.96 12.68
C ILE A 90 6.39 -4.48 12.97
N LYS A 91 6.50 -5.40 13.91
CA LYS A 91 7.75 -6.13 14.15
C LYS A 91 7.95 -7.22 13.10
N ALA A 92 9.00 -7.10 12.30
CA ALA A 92 9.39 -8.07 11.27
C ALA A 92 10.79 -8.62 11.56
N GLY A 93 10.90 -9.57 12.49
CA GLY A 93 12.17 -10.02 13.03
C GLY A 93 12.85 -8.92 13.83
N ARG A 94 14.08 -8.56 13.45
CA ARG A 94 14.86 -7.46 14.06
C ARG A 94 14.58 -6.10 13.41
N ARG A 95 13.81 -6.04 12.32
CA ARG A 95 13.50 -4.82 11.57
C ARG A 95 12.08 -4.36 11.87
N THR A 96 11.82 -3.09 11.65
CA THR A 96 10.48 -2.55 11.51
C THR A 96 10.01 -2.83 10.08
N GLY A 97 8.89 -3.51 9.95
CA GLY A 97 8.18 -3.73 8.70
C GLY A 97 6.83 -3.02 8.71
N ILE A 98 6.02 -3.27 7.70
CA ILE A 98 4.68 -2.73 7.57
C ILE A 98 3.64 -3.80 7.27
N HIS A 99 2.42 -3.54 7.75
CA HIS A 99 1.19 -4.24 7.39
C HIS A 99 0.19 -3.23 6.87
N CYS A 100 -0.51 -3.57 5.81
CA CYS A 100 -1.56 -2.73 5.25
C CYS A 100 -2.94 -3.26 5.70
N PRO A 101 -3.62 -2.64 6.66
CA PRO A 101 -4.95 -3.05 7.09
C PRO A 101 -6.07 -2.53 6.18
N TRP A 102 -5.85 -1.42 5.47
CA TRP A 102 -6.83 -0.77 4.61
C TRP A 102 -6.16 -0.06 3.44
N MET A 103 -6.78 -0.14 2.25
CA MET A 103 -6.33 0.53 1.04
C MET A 103 -7.45 0.62 0.01
N ILE A 104 -7.56 1.78 -0.65
CA ILE A 104 -8.41 2.00 -1.83
C ILE A 104 -7.57 2.59 -2.97
N LEU A 105 -8.04 2.41 -4.21
CA LEU A 105 -7.43 2.94 -5.42
C LEU A 105 -8.46 3.05 -6.54
N ASP A 106 -8.08 3.72 -7.64
CA ASP A 106 -8.95 4.03 -8.78
C ASP A 106 -8.63 3.22 -10.06
N ASP A 107 -7.86 2.11 -9.94
CA ASP A 107 -7.45 1.26 -11.07
C ASP A 107 -7.67 -0.23 -10.77
N ASP A 108 -8.33 -0.95 -11.67
CA ASP A 108 -8.68 -2.36 -11.46
C ASP A 108 -7.48 -3.31 -11.67
N VAL A 109 -6.56 -3.00 -12.57
CA VAL A 109 -5.35 -3.81 -12.81
C VAL A 109 -4.45 -3.78 -11.58
N ALA A 110 -4.18 -2.57 -11.05
CA ALA A 110 -3.41 -2.40 -9.82
C ALA A 110 -4.11 -3.03 -8.61
N LEU A 111 -5.45 -3.04 -8.59
CA LEU A 111 -6.24 -3.74 -7.56
C LEU A 111 -5.99 -5.24 -7.62
N ILE A 112 -6.20 -5.86 -8.79
CA ILE A 112 -6.05 -7.32 -8.98
C ILE A 112 -4.63 -7.75 -8.63
N LEU A 113 -3.62 -7.12 -9.23
CA LEU A 113 -2.22 -7.45 -8.97
C LEU A 113 -1.84 -7.30 -7.49
N GLY A 114 -2.24 -6.21 -6.86
CA GLY A 114 -1.93 -5.95 -5.47
C GLY A 114 -2.61 -6.92 -4.50
N ARG A 115 -3.85 -7.31 -4.77
CA ARG A 115 -4.59 -8.27 -3.92
C ARG A 115 -4.08 -9.69 -4.07
N GLU A 116 -4.02 -10.16 -5.32
CA GLU A 116 -3.74 -11.57 -5.60
C GLU A 116 -2.28 -11.93 -5.32
N LEU A 117 -1.34 -11.02 -5.60
CA LEU A 117 0.08 -11.27 -5.43
C LEU A 117 0.62 -10.83 -4.08
N LEU A 118 0.33 -9.60 -3.68
CA LEU A 118 0.97 -8.95 -2.53
C LEU A 118 0.11 -8.95 -1.28
N GLY A 119 -1.14 -9.39 -1.40
CA GLY A 119 -2.07 -9.46 -0.29
C GLY A 119 -2.49 -8.12 0.29
N TYR A 120 -2.40 -7.04 -0.46
CA TYR A 120 -2.98 -5.76 -0.06
C TYR A 120 -4.51 -5.82 -0.02
N PRO A 121 -5.18 -5.20 0.95
CA PRO A 121 -6.64 -5.21 1.04
C PRO A 121 -7.30 -4.19 0.11
N LYS A 122 -6.84 -4.14 -1.15
CA LYS A 122 -7.25 -3.13 -2.12
C LYS A 122 -8.74 -3.21 -2.46
N LYS A 123 -9.42 -2.07 -2.53
CA LYS A 123 -10.80 -1.89 -2.95
C LYS A 123 -10.87 -0.70 -3.90
N LEU A 124 -11.84 -0.69 -4.82
CA LEU A 124 -12.06 0.48 -5.68
C LEU A 124 -12.61 1.65 -4.86
N GLY A 125 -12.13 2.83 -5.15
CA GLY A 125 -12.56 4.11 -4.58
C GLY A 125 -12.26 5.26 -5.53
N GLU A 126 -12.57 6.46 -5.12
CA GLU A 126 -12.35 7.71 -5.85
C GLU A 126 -11.28 8.48 -5.12
N ILE A 127 -10.26 8.93 -5.84
CA ILE A 127 -9.14 9.67 -5.26
C ILE A 127 -8.85 10.89 -6.12
N ASP A 128 -8.96 12.06 -5.53
CA ASP A 128 -8.48 13.30 -6.12
C ASP A 128 -7.10 13.58 -5.53
N TRP A 129 -6.13 13.89 -6.38
CA TRP A 129 -4.76 14.17 -5.98
C TRP A 129 -4.19 15.31 -6.79
N ALA A 130 -3.67 16.34 -6.15
CA ALA A 130 -3.14 17.54 -6.79
C ALA A 130 -1.83 17.98 -6.15
N LEU A 131 -0.89 18.40 -6.99
CA LEU A 131 0.34 19.08 -6.60
C LEU A 131 0.50 20.30 -7.53
N GLU A 132 0.34 21.48 -6.95
CA GLU A 132 0.42 22.76 -7.66
C GLU A 132 1.46 23.67 -6.99
N GLY A 133 2.62 23.82 -7.63
CA GLY A 133 3.76 24.47 -7.02
C GLY A 133 4.20 23.71 -5.77
N ASP A 134 4.17 24.36 -4.61
CA ASP A 134 4.45 23.74 -3.32
C ASP A 134 3.18 23.31 -2.56
N SER A 135 1.99 23.54 -3.08
CA SER A 135 0.74 23.10 -2.45
C SER A 135 0.42 21.67 -2.87
N ILE A 136 0.17 20.80 -1.89
CA ILE A 136 -0.24 19.41 -2.10
C ILE A 136 -1.57 19.13 -1.40
N ALA A 137 -2.49 18.48 -2.11
CA ALA A 137 -3.77 18.07 -1.56
C ALA A 137 -4.24 16.74 -2.14
N ALA A 138 -4.90 15.94 -1.33
CA ALA A 138 -5.52 14.70 -1.76
C ALA A 138 -6.77 14.39 -0.94
N THR A 139 -7.78 13.83 -1.61
CA THR A 139 -8.99 13.31 -0.95
C THR A 139 -9.26 11.90 -1.45
N ALA A 140 -9.78 11.06 -0.58
CA ALA A 140 -10.13 9.69 -0.91
C ALA A 140 -11.55 9.37 -0.41
N ARG A 141 -12.41 8.90 -1.31
CA ARG A 141 -13.82 8.56 -1.06
C ARG A 141 -14.11 7.16 -1.53
N ARG A 142 -15.09 6.55 -0.92
CA ARG A 142 -15.62 5.28 -1.41
C ARG A 142 -17.13 5.24 -1.21
N ARG A 143 -17.86 4.95 -2.30
CA ARG A 143 -19.33 4.90 -2.30
C ARG A 143 -19.96 6.20 -1.76
N GLY A 144 -19.39 7.33 -2.16
CA GLY A 144 -19.85 8.65 -1.73
C GLY A 144 -19.42 9.07 -0.32
N THR A 145 -18.82 8.18 0.50
CA THR A 145 -18.35 8.52 1.85
C THR A 145 -16.91 9.02 1.82
N PRO A 146 -16.62 10.23 2.31
CA PRO A 146 -15.25 10.71 2.52
C PRO A 146 -14.55 9.86 3.59
N LEU A 147 -13.35 9.38 3.27
CA LEU A 147 -12.57 8.50 4.15
C LEU A 147 -11.25 9.14 4.59
N LEU A 148 -10.62 9.89 3.69
CA LEU A 148 -9.33 10.53 3.97
C LEU A 148 -9.25 11.85 3.22
N SER A 149 -8.74 12.88 3.90
CA SER A 149 -8.34 14.14 3.28
C SER A 149 -7.01 14.57 3.87
N MET A 150 -6.09 14.98 3.02
CA MET A 150 -4.77 15.46 3.37
C MET A 150 -4.45 16.71 2.57
N ALA A 151 -3.94 17.76 3.18
CA ALA A 151 -3.45 18.96 2.49
C ALA A 151 -2.29 19.60 3.28
N GLY A 152 -1.35 20.23 2.57
CA GLY A 152 -0.23 20.90 3.19
C GLY A 152 0.68 21.61 2.19
N THR A 153 1.77 22.15 2.66
CA THR A 153 2.75 22.89 1.86
C THR A 153 4.10 22.18 1.87
N LEU A 154 4.74 22.05 0.73
CA LEU A 154 6.06 21.43 0.63
C LEU A 154 7.13 22.34 1.18
N GLY A 155 7.82 21.87 2.21
CA GLY A 155 8.99 22.51 2.82
C GLY A 155 10.31 21.98 2.27
N ASP A 156 11.31 21.87 3.14
CA ASP A 156 12.67 21.49 2.78
C ASP A 156 12.82 20.06 2.29
N VAL A 157 13.85 19.84 1.46
CA VAL A 157 14.29 18.51 1.04
C VAL A 157 14.98 17.80 2.22
N ILE A 158 14.67 16.53 2.40
CA ILE A 158 15.19 15.66 3.46
C ILE A 158 16.11 14.60 2.83
N SER A 159 17.38 14.55 3.24
CA SER A 159 18.35 13.58 2.73
C SER A 159 18.22 12.18 3.34
N ASP A 160 17.89 12.08 4.62
CA ASP A 160 17.89 10.84 5.40
C ASP A 160 16.49 10.29 5.74
N ALA A 161 15.54 10.50 4.85
CA ALA A 161 14.19 10.00 5.04
C ALA A 161 14.15 8.46 4.99
N PRO A 162 13.48 7.79 5.94
CA PRO A 162 13.31 6.35 5.86
C PRO A 162 12.44 5.97 4.65
N PRO A 163 12.69 4.78 4.04
CA PRO A 163 11.89 4.34 2.90
C PRO A 163 10.43 4.14 3.30
N ILE A 164 9.50 4.41 2.37
CA ILE A 164 8.07 4.16 2.59
C ILE A 164 7.74 2.68 2.35
N LEU A 165 8.16 2.13 1.23
CA LEU A 165 7.91 0.74 0.82
C LEU A 165 9.13 -0.15 0.90
N GLY A 166 10.35 0.38 0.86
CA GLY A 166 11.61 -0.36 0.88
C GLY A 166 11.91 -1.10 2.20
N ARG A 167 10.86 -1.59 2.87
CA ARG A 167 10.91 -2.30 4.16
C ARG A 167 10.11 -3.61 4.12
N PRO A 168 10.30 -4.55 5.07
CA PRO A 168 9.58 -5.81 5.07
C PRO A 168 8.07 -5.63 5.20
N HIS A 169 7.32 -6.20 4.27
CA HIS A 169 5.85 -6.27 4.30
C HIS A 169 5.38 -7.60 4.88
N ARG A 170 4.24 -7.57 5.58
CA ARG A 170 3.49 -8.74 6.04
C ARG A 170 2.02 -8.50 5.77
N ASN A 171 1.50 -9.04 4.69
CA ASN A 171 0.10 -8.91 4.30
C ASN A 171 -0.59 -10.26 4.28
N VAL A 172 -1.90 -10.26 4.06
CA VAL A 172 -2.69 -11.50 3.98
C VAL A 172 -3.12 -11.71 2.53
N ALA A 173 -2.69 -12.79 1.92
CA ALA A 173 -3.16 -13.22 0.61
C ALA A 173 -4.09 -14.43 0.74
N GLY A 174 -4.98 -14.60 -0.25
CA GLY A 174 -6.01 -15.64 -0.27
C GLY A 174 -7.25 -15.25 0.52
N LEU A 175 -8.36 -15.79 0.08
CA LEU A 175 -9.68 -15.69 0.71
C LEU A 175 -10.19 -17.08 1.02
N ILE A 176 -11.27 -17.16 1.81
CA ILE A 176 -11.98 -18.40 2.10
C ILE A 176 -12.51 -18.98 0.80
N GLY A 177 -12.26 -20.26 0.57
CA GLY A 177 -12.73 -21.02 -0.58
C GLY A 177 -11.58 -21.62 -1.39
N ALA A 178 -11.20 -21.01 -2.50
CA ALA A 178 -10.24 -21.57 -3.45
C ALA A 178 -8.77 -21.57 -2.97
N ALA A 179 -8.40 -20.67 -2.06
CA ALA A 179 -7.05 -20.63 -1.47
C ALA A 179 -7.12 -20.34 0.02
N LEU A 180 -6.42 -21.14 0.81
CA LEU A 180 -6.30 -20.89 2.25
C LEU A 180 -5.63 -19.53 2.48
N PRO A 181 -6.22 -18.67 3.34
CA PRO A 181 -5.63 -17.40 3.70
C PRO A 181 -4.28 -17.62 4.40
N ARG A 182 -3.30 -16.82 4.02
CA ARG A 182 -1.93 -16.92 4.53
C ARG A 182 -1.28 -15.56 4.67
N VAL A 183 -0.42 -15.41 5.65
CA VAL A 183 0.47 -14.26 5.72
C VAL A 183 1.56 -14.43 4.68
N VAL A 184 1.73 -13.43 3.82
CA VAL A 184 2.79 -13.35 2.82
C VAL A 184 3.82 -12.30 3.22
N ALA A 185 5.08 -12.57 2.88
CA ALA A 185 6.22 -11.71 3.16
C ALA A 185 6.94 -11.30 1.88
N PHE A 186 7.22 -10.03 1.74
CA PHE A 186 8.02 -9.48 0.64
C PHE A 186 8.67 -8.17 1.06
N THR A 187 9.61 -7.69 0.25
CA THR A 187 10.25 -6.39 0.43
C THR A 187 10.49 -5.80 -0.95
N PRO A 188 9.76 -4.75 -1.34
CA PRO A 188 10.02 -4.02 -2.59
C PRO A 188 11.39 -3.35 -2.54
N GLY A 189 12.00 -3.13 -3.72
CA GLY A 189 13.09 -2.20 -3.83
C GLY A 189 12.52 -0.78 -3.96
N GLU A 190 13.15 0.17 -3.29
CA GLU A 190 12.82 1.59 -3.35
C GLU A 190 14.08 2.40 -3.58
N ARG A 191 14.04 3.29 -4.57
CA ARG A 191 15.10 4.23 -4.85
C ARG A 191 14.51 5.65 -4.72
N PRO A 192 14.91 6.41 -3.70
CA PRO A 192 14.43 7.77 -3.55
C PRO A 192 14.94 8.65 -4.71
N ILE A 193 14.07 9.48 -5.24
CA ILE A 193 14.37 10.57 -6.17
C ILE A 193 14.47 11.86 -5.38
N GLU A 194 13.48 12.14 -4.56
CA GLU A 194 13.39 13.31 -3.70
C GLU A 194 12.44 13.03 -2.56
N VAL A 195 12.74 13.53 -1.37
CA VAL A 195 11.82 13.56 -0.24
C VAL A 195 11.75 14.97 0.30
N ARG A 196 10.55 15.52 0.40
CA ARG A 196 10.31 16.86 0.99
C ARG A 196 9.46 16.74 2.23
N ARG A 197 9.74 17.59 3.22
CA ARG A 197 8.85 17.78 4.36
C ARG A 197 7.53 18.37 3.88
N VAL A 198 6.43 18.04 4.53
CA VAL A 198 5.17 18.74 4.36
C VAL A 198 4.86 19.50 5.65
N GLU A 199 4.64 20.78 5.53
CA GLU A 199 4.31 21.72 6.59
C GLU A 199 2.81 22.04 6.55
N ASP A 200 2.29 22.61 7.63
CA ASP A 200 0.89 23.02 7.77
C ASP A 200 -0.11 21.92 7.40
N LEU A 201 0.23 20.66 7.72
CA LEU A 201 -0.60 19.52 7.38
C LEU A 201 -1.97 19.59 8.03
N THR A 202 -3.00 19.56 7.20
CA THR A 202 -4.36 19.20 7.61
C THR A 202 -4.63 17.75 7.25
N LEU A 203 -5.00 16.93 8.23
CA LEU A 203 -5.36 15.52 8.07
C LEU A 203 -6.73 15.27 8.65
N THR A 204 -7.66 14.77 7.83
CA THR A 204 -8.99 14.33 8.28
C THR A 204 -9.16 12.85 7.96
N ILE A 205 -9.56 12.06 8.94
CA ILE A 205 -9.84 10.63 8.80
C ILE A 205 -11.32 10.43 9.12
N GLY A 206 -12.06 9.96 8.12
CA GLY A 206 -13.45 9.55 8.23
C GLY A 206 -13.59 8.05 8.39
N GLY A 207 -14.81 7.56 8.28
CA GLY A 207 -15.11 6.13 8.34
C GLY A 207 -16.52 5.81 7.87
N SER A 208 -16.74 4.53 7.61
CA SER A 208 -18.07 3.96 7.33
C SER A 208 -18.15 2.54 7.88
N GLU A 209 -19.34 1.95 7.90
CA GLU A 209 -19.48 0.53 8.30
C GLU A 209 -18.63 -0.42 7.45
N ARG A 210 -18.32 -0.05 6.21
CA ARG A 210 -17.52 -0.85 5.28
C ARG A 210 -16.03 -0.52 5.30
N ASP A 211 -15.70 0.68 5.72
CA ASP A 211 -14.34 1.22 5.79
C ASP A 211 -14.13 1.97 7.13
N PRO A 212 -14.16 1.28 8.27
CA PRO A 212 -14.14 1.92 9.60
C PRO A 212 -12.73 2.31 10.02
N ILE A 213 -12.05 3.16 9.23
CA ILE A 213 -10.67 3.57 9.48
C ILE A 213 -10.56 4.55 10.67
N ASP A 214 -11.63 5.27 10.97
CA ASP A 214 -11.80 6.08 12.17
C ASP A 214 -11.72 5.28 13.48
N GLN A 215 -11.99 3.96 13.42
CA GLN A 215 -11.94 3.06 14.58
C GLN A 215 -10.57 2.40 14.77
N MET A 216 -9.59 2.67 13.90
CA MET A 216 -8.27 2.05 13.96
C MET A 216 -7.31 2.68 14.97
N GLY A 217 -7.76 3.68 15.73
CA GLY A 217 -6.96 4.32 16.78
C GLY A 217 -5.80 5.15 16.23
N LEU A 218 -6.01 5.81 15.09
CA LEU A 218 -5.06 6.74 14.51
C LEU A 218 -5.10 8.06 15.29
N GLY A 219 -3.96 8.46 15.81
CA GLY A 219 -3.84 9.59 16.73
C GLY A 219 -3.07 10.79 16.15
N ARG A 220 -2.29 11.44 16.99
CA ARG A 220 -1.57 12.66 16.67
C ARG A 220 -0.58 12.47 15.51
N VAL A 221 -0.55 13.44 14.59
CA VAL A 221 0.47 13.52 13.53
C VAL A 221 1.83 13.81 14.15
N ILE A 222 2.85 13.06 13.75
CA ILE A 222 4.25 13.24 14.16
C ILE A 222 4.98 14.06 13.11
N GLU A 223 4.80 13.70 11.84
CA GLU A 223 5.45 14.35 10.70
C GLU A 223 4.69 14.03 9.41
N ALA A 224 4.91 14.84 8.37
CA ALA A 224 4.38 14.59 7.04
C ALA A 224 5.46 14.81 5.98
N ARG A 225 5.39 14.04 4.87
CA ARG A 225 6.36 14.05 3.80
C ARG A 225 5.72 13.79 2.46
N LEU A 226 6.32 14.35 1.41
CA LEU A 226 6.13 13.89 0.03
C LEU A 226 7.39 13.12 -0.39
N HIS A 227 7.23 11.84 -0.70
CA HIS A 227 8.28 11.01 -1.28
C HIS A 227 8.06 10.88 -2.77
N ARG A 228 9.07 11.15 -3.56
CA ARG A 228 9.17 10.79 -4.98
C ARG A 228 10.17 9.67 -5.11
N VAL A 229 9.74 8.52 -5.61
CA VAL A 229 10.53 7.29 -5.60
C VAL A 229 10.35 6.47 -6.87
N ASP A 230 11.38 5.73 -7.26
CA ASP A 230 11.24 4.59 -8.17
C ASP A 230 11.08 3.32 -7.35
N LEU A 231 10.12 2.48 -7.74
CA LEU A 231 9.90 1.19 -7.11
C LEU A 231 10.27 0.06 -8.06
N THR A 232 11.04 -0.89 -7.56
CA THR A 232 11.35 -2.12 -8.27
C THR A 232 10.50 -3.27 -7.75
N ALA A 233 10.22 -4.25 -8.62
CA ALA A 233 9.46 -5.42 -8.21
C ALA A 233 10.13 -6.12 -7.03
N ALA A 234 9.34 -6.47 -6.03
CA ALA A 234 9.78 -7.38 -4.99
C ALA A 234 10.08 -8.76 -5.58
N ARG A 235 10.93 -9.53 -4.90
CA ARG A 235 10.93 -10.98 -5.11
C ARG A 235 9.51 -11.50 -4.88
N PRO A 236 9.10 -12.60 -5.54
CA PRO A 236 7.78 -13.18 -5.32
C PRO A 236 7.46 -13.29 -3.84
N PRO A 237 6.25 -12.92 -3.41
CA PRO A 237 5.87 -13.02 -2.00
C PRO A 237 6.00 -14.44 -1.48
N ILE A 238 6.61 -14.59 -0.33
CA ILE A 238 6.81 -15.89 0.31
C ILE A 238 5.69 -16.10 1.33
N PRO A 239 4.91 -17.21 1.24
CA PRO A 239 3.96 -17.57 2.28
C PRO A 239 4.74 -17.98 3.54
N ILE A 240 4.47 -17.31 4.65
CA ILE A 240 5.19 -17.57 5.91
C ILE A 240 4.33 -18.20 6.99
N ARG A 241 3.00 -18.08 6.88
CA ARG A 241 2.08 -18.61 7.88
C ARG A 241 0.68 -18.80 7.31
N PRO A 242 0.09 -20.01 7.43
CA PRO A 242 -1.34 -20.21 7.17
C PRO A 242 -2.18 -19.53 8.26
N LEU A 243 -3.40 -19.12 7.89
CA LEU A 243 -4.40 -18.58 8.79
C LEU A 243 -5.63 -19.49 8.78
N THR A 244 -6.29 -19.64 9.93
CA THR A 244 -7.54 -20.42 9.98
C THR A 244 -8.66 -19.65 9.28
N PRO A 245 -9.50 -20.30 8.45
CA PRO A 245 -10.60 -19.64 7.74
C PRO A 245 -11.55 -18.88 8.66
N LEU A 246 -11.93 -19.45 9.80
CA LEU A 246 -12.85 -18.82 10.76
C LEU A 246 -12.28 -17.53 11.33
N PHE A 247 -11.00 -17.52 11.69
CA PHE A 247 -10.35 -16.30 12.19
C PHE A 247 -10.26 -15.23 11.10
N THR A 248 -9.95 -15.66 9.89
CA THR A 248 -9.80 -14.79 8.74
C THR A 248 -11.14 -14.16 8.34
N ALA A 249 -12.24 -14.93 8.38
CA ALA A 249 -13.58 -14.44 8.08
C ALA A 249 -14.01 -13.29 9.01
N ALA A 250 -13.83 -13.48 10.31
CA ALA A 250 -14.22 -12.48 11.31
C ALA A 250 -13.42 -11.19 11.23
N ARG A 251 -12.14 -11.26 10.83
CA ARG A 251 -11.23 -10.11 10.82
C ARG A 251 -10.92 -9.53 9.44
N LEU A 252 -11.32 -10.21 8.37
CA LEU A 252 -11.18 -9.70 7.01
C LEU A 252 -12.46 -9.04 6.48
N ARG A 253 -13.50 -8.92 7.30
CA ARG A 253 -14.74 -8.25 6.88
C ARG A 253 -14.48 -6.89 6.21
N PRO A 254 -13.65 -5.98 6.79
CA PRO A 254 -13.33 -4.70 6.14
C PRO A 254 -12.53 -4.84 4.84
N ARG A 255 -11.98 -6.02 4.59
CA ARG A 255 -11.19 -6.32 3.40
C ARG A 255 -12.05 -6.70 2.19
N VAL A 256 -13.25 -7.18 2.45
CA VAL A 256 -14.18 -7.72 1.44
C VAL A 256 -15.36 -6.78 1.20
N LEU A 257 -15.84 -6.12 2.19
CA LEU A 257 -16.99 -5.21 2.16
C LEU A 257 -16.58 -3.79 1.85
#